data_b0b3bb6e170d668a078602b9e85388b2
#
_entry.id   b0b3bb6e170d668a078602b9e85388b2
#
_cell.length_a   1.000
_cell.length_b   1.000
_cell.length_c   1.000
_cell.angle_alpha   90.00
_cell.angle_beta   90.00
_cell.angle_gamma   90.00
#
_symmetry.space_group_name_H-M   'P 1'
#
loop_
_entity.id
_entity.type
_entity.pdbx_description
1 polymer ?
#
loop_
_entity_poly.entity_id
_entity_poly.type
_entity_poly.pdbx_seq_one_letter_code
_entity_poly.pdbx_strand_id
1 'polypeptide(L)'
;MSSPDFNTLPLTDLGNAERLAARFGHRLRHCHLWNRWLQYDGARWATDDTGEIHRLAATTARLLLDEARDLAQLAQAAEELERQRLIDVVEATVKWAKRSEGVARINAMVELARSRPGIPVRPEEMDSDPWLFNAVNGTIDLRTGDLQPHDPQDLITKLAPVQYDPEARY
;
A
#
# COMPACT_ATOMS: atom_id res chain seq x y z
N MET A 1 7.84 8.09 10.04
CA MET A 1 8.77 7.41 9.12
C MET A 1 8.90 8.29 7.89
N SER A 2 10.14 8.68 7.50
CA SER A 2 10.35 9.46 6.28
C SER A 2 9.87 8.65 5.07
N SER A 3 9.18 9.31 4.14
CA SER A 3 8.83 8.69 2.85
C SER A 3 10.11 8.21 2.16
N PRO A 4 10.13 7.00 1.60
CA PRO A 4 11.31 6.53 0.89
C PRO A 4 11.59 7.43 -0.30
N ASP A 5 12.88 7.71 -0.53
CA ASP A 5 13.30 8.36 -1.77
C ASP A 5 13.17 7.36 -2.92
N PHE A 6 12.10 7.48 -3.69
CA PHE A 6 11.82 6.58 -4.81
C PHE A 6 12.87 6.61 -5.90
N ASN A 7 13.64 7.72 -6.01
CA ASN A 7 14.70 7.86 -7.00
C ASN A 7 15.91 6.94 -6.72
N THR A 8 16.03 6.44 -5.48
CA THR A 8 17.08 5.47 -5.10
C THR A 8 16.71 4.02 -5.40
N LEU A 9 15.44 3.73 -5.68
CA LEU A 9 14.98 2.37 -5.94
C LEU A 9 15.30 1.95 -7.38
N PRO A 10 15.82 0.71 -7.59
CA PRO A 10 16.24 0.27 -8.92
C PRO A 10 15.07 0.15 -9.90
N LEU A 11 15.36 0.30 -11.20
CA LEU A 11 14.42 0.10 -12.30
C LEU A 11 14.32 -1.39 -12.65
N THR A 12 13.73 -2.16 -11.73
CA THR A 12 13.56 -3.63 -11.80
C THR A 12 12.18 -4.02 -11.30
N ASP A 13 11.76 -5.27 -11.53
CA ASP A 13 10.50 -5.78 -10.97
C ASP A 13 10.50 -5.76 -9.44
N LEU A 14 11.66 -6.01 -8.82
CA LEU A 14 11.82 -5.90 -7.37
C LEU A 14 11.69 -4.45 -6.90
N GLY A 15 12.34 -3.51 -7.57
CA GLY A 15 12.21 -2.08 -7.26
C GLY A 15 10.77 -1.58 -7.43
N ASN A 16 10.03 -2.10 -8.42
CA ASN A 16 8.61 -1.81 -8.57
C ASN A 16 7.78 -2.37 -7.38
N ALA A 17 8.09 -3.59 -6.92
CA ALA A 17 7.43 -4.16 -5.74
C ALA A 17 7.71 -3.37 -4.46
N GLU A 18 8.93 -2.83 -4.31
CA GLU A 18 9.30 -1.95 -3.21
C GLU A 18 8.54 -0.62 -3.28
N ARG A 19 8.40 -0.03 -4.47
CA ARG A 19 7.57 1.16 -4.70
C ARG A 19 6.11 0.91 -4.34
N LEU A 20 5.55 -0.22 -4.76
CA LEU A 20 4.17 -0.61 -4.43
C LEU A 20 3.98 -0.73 -2.91
N ALA A 21 4.86 -1.45 -2.22
CA ALA A 21 4.79 -1.63 -0.78
C ALA A 21 4.97 -0.30 -0.02
N ALA A 22 5.90 0.54 -0.46
CA ALA A 22 6.15 1.84 0.16
C ALA A 22 4.96 2.80 0.02
N ARG A 23 4.31 2.81 -1.14
CA ARG A 23 3.17 3.70 -1.40
C ARG A 23 1.88 3.22 -0.78
N PHE A 24 1.60 1.92 -0.87
CA PHE A 24 0.29 1.36 -0.57
C PHE A 24 0.29 0.32 0.56
N GLY A 25 1.46 0.00 1.13
CA GLY A 25 1.58 -1.00 2.18
C GLY A 25 0.78 -0.68 3.45
N HIS A 26 0.47 0.61 3.70
CA HIS A 26 -0.39 1.02 4.81
C HIS A 26 -1.83 0.48 4.69
N ARG A 27 -2.27 0.12 3.49
CA ARG A 27 -3.62 -0.38 3.19
C ARG A 27 -3.62 -1.76 2.52
N LEU A 28 -2.48 -2.45 2.49
CA LEU A 28 -2.34 -3.77 1.88
C LEU A 28 -1.74 -4.76 2.88
N ARG A 29 -2.27 -5.97 2.91
CA ARG A 29 -1.67 -7.13 3.58
C ARG A 29 -1.76 -8.35 2.68
N HIS A 30 -0.83 -9.29 2.84
CA HIS A 30 -0.88 -10.60 2.21
C HIS A 30 -0.74 -11.68 3.26
N CYS A 31 -1.74 -12.54 3.37
CA CYS A 31 -1.66 -13.74 4.19
C CYS A 31 -1.21 -14.93 3.33
N HIS A 32 0.03 -15.38 3.53
CA HIS A 32 0.58 -16.49 2.77
C HIS A 32 -0.15 -17.81 3.02
N LEU A 33 -0.61 -18.06 4.26
CA LEU A 33 -1.33 -19.28 4.61
C LEU A 33 -2.68 -19.37 3.90
N TRP A 34 -3.38 -18.25 3.78
CA TRP A 34 -4.64 -18.16 3.03
C TRP A 34 -4.42 -17.97 1.54
N ASN A 35 -3.20 -17.65 1.12
CA ASN A 35 -2.84 -17.21 -0.23
C ASN A 35 -3.77 -16.10 -0.75
N ARG A 36 -4.00 -15.09 0.08
CA ARG A 36 -4.94 -13.98 -0.21
C ARG A 36 -4.34 -12.63 0.08
N TRP A 37 -4.65 -11.69 -0.79
CA TRP A 37 -4.49 -10.28 -0.52
C TRP A 37 -5.66 -9.77 0.31
N LEU A 38 -5.35 -8.88 1.22
CA LEU A 38 -6.31 -8.13 2.03
C LEU A 38 -6.07 -6.64 1.77
N GLN A 39 -7.16 -5.89 1.73
CA GLN A 39 -7.13 -4.43 1.64
C GLN A 39 -7.88 -3.82 2.81
N TYR A 40 -7.39 -2.70 3.30
CA TYR A 40 -8.10 -1.90 4.28
C TYR A 40 -9.12 -1.01 3.56
N ASP A 41 -10.40 -1.20 3.86
CA ASP A 41 -11.51 -0.49 3.21
C ASP A 41 -11.89 0.84 3.91
N GLY A 42 -11.17 1.20 4.95
CA GLY A 42 -11.42 2.37 5.79
C GLY A 42 -12.02 2.02 7.15
N ALA A 43 -12.51 0.77 7.31
CA ALA A 43 -13.10 0.29 8.55
C ALA A 43 -12.53 -1.07 9.00
N ARG A 44 -12.12 -1.90 8.05
CA ARG A 44 -11.61 -3.26 8.31
C ARG A 44 -10.67 -3.75 7.21
N TRP A 45 -10.01 -4.86 7.46
CA TRP A 45 -9.27 -5.62 6.45
C TRP A 45 -10.21 -6.60 5.76
N ALA A 46 -10.52 -6.32 4.51
CA ALA A 46 -11.35 -7.17 3.65
C ALA A 46 -10.47 -7.94 2.64
N THR A 47 -10.90 -9.14 2.25
CA THR A 47 -10.26 -9.85 1.12
C THR A 47 -10.37 -9.01 -0.14
N ASP A 48 -9.27 -8.88 -0.88
CA ASP A 48 -9.29 -8.27 -2.23
C ASP A 48 -9.88 -9.27 -3.23
N ASP A 49 -11.18 -9.20 -3.42
CA ASP A 49 -11.95 -9.98 -4.39
C ASP A 49 -12.24 -9.21 -5.69
N THR A 50 -11.82 -7.95 -5.75
CA THR A 50 -12.04 -7.03 -6.87
C THR A 50 -10.79 -6.75 -7.70
N GLY A 51 -9.62 -7.24 -7.28
CA GLY A 51 -8.33 -7.02 -7.95
C GLY A 51 -7.72 -5.65 -7.70
N GLU A 52 -7.98 -5.06 -6.54
CA GLU A 52 -7.40 -3.76 -6.15
C GLU A 52 -5.88 -3.80 -6.17
N ILE A 53 -5.26 -4.90 -5.75
CA ILE A 53 -3.80 -5.05 -5.79
C ILE A 53 -3.23 -4.85 -7.20
N HIS A 54 -3.91 -5.34 -8.24
CA HIS A 54 -3.47 -5.16 -9.62
C HIS A 54 -3.67 -3.72 -10.11
N ARG A 55 -4.75 -3.03 -9.67
CA ARG A 55 -4.96 -1.61 -9.94
C ARG A 55 -3.87 -0.75 -9.30
N LEU A 56 -3.50 -1.05 -8.06
CA LEU A 56 -2.42 -0.35 -7.36
C LEU A 56 -1.04 -0.63 -7.98
N ALA A 57 -0.80 -1.84 -8.46
CA ALA A 57 0.40 -2.18 -9.20
C ALA A 57 0.47 -1.41 -10.54
N ALA A 58 -0.62 -1.33 -11.29
CA ALA A 58 -0.69 -0.52 -12.51
C ALA A 58 -0.49 0.97 -12.21
N THR A 59 -1.08 1.47 -11.13
CA THR A 59 -0.87 2.85 -10.65
C THR A 59 0.60 3.08 -10.31
N THR A 60 1.26 2.14 -9.63
CA THR A 60 2.69 2.24 -9.31
C THR A 60 3.55 2.33 -10.56
N ALA A 61 3.25 1.55 -11.60
CA ALA A 61 3.96 1.63 -12.88
C ALA A 61 3.82 3.01 -13.55
N ARG A 62 2.65 3.63 -13.46
CA ARG A 62 2.40 4.98 -14.01
C ARG A 62 3.06 6.08 -13.19
N LEU A 63 3.10 5.96 -11.88
CA LEU A 63 3.76 6.92 -10.99
C LEU A 63 5.29 7.01 -11.22
N LEU A 64 5.90 6.04 -11.90
CA LEU A 64 7.29 6.18 -12.39
C LEU A 64 7.45 7.37 -13.35
N LEU A 65 6.39 7.77 -14.07
CA LEU A 65 6.42 8.95 -14.93
C LEU A 65 6.46 10.25 -14.11
N ASP A 66 5.85 10.25 -12.93
CA ASP A 66 5.93 11.38 -12.01
C ASP A 66 7.34 11.45 -11.39
N GLU A 67 7.93 10.31 -11.01
CA GLU A 67 9.34 10.25 -10.60
C GLU A 67 10.28 10.81 -11.69
N ALA A 68 10.06 10.42 -12.95
CA ALA A 68 10.84 10.95 -14.08
C ALA A 68 10.65 12.46 -14.26
N ARG A 69 9.44 12.98 -14.02
CA ARG A 69 9.17 14.43 -14.11
C ARG A 69 9.91 15.20 -13.02
N ASP A 70 9.90 14.68 -11.78
CA ASP A 70 10.61 15.29 -10.66
C ASP A 70 12.13 15.33 -10.92
N LEU A 71 12.69 14.23 -11.44
CA LEU A 71 14.10 14.16 -11.86
C LEU A 71 14.42 15.18 -12.98
N ALA A 72 13.51 15.34 -13.95
CA ALA A 72 13.68 16.30 -15.03
C ALA A 72 13.68 17.76 -14.52
N GLN A 73 12.89 18.07 -13.47
CA GLN A 73 12.93 19.38 -12.82
C GLN A 73 14.26 19.61 -12.11
N LEU A 74 14.78 18.60 -11.42
CA LEU A 74 16.11 18.68 -10.78
C LEU A 74 17.20 18.90 -11.82
N ALA A 75 17.12 18.25 -12.97
CA ALA A 75 18.07 18.42 -14.07
C ALA A 75 18.13 19.86 -14.59
N GLN A 76 17.01 20.60 -14.58
CA GLN A 76 16.97 22.00 -15.02
C GLN A 76 17.80 22.94 -14.11
N ALA A 77 17.88 22.60 -12.81
CA ALA A 77 18.60 23.39 -11.82
C ALA A 77 20.06 22.93 -11.62
N ALA A 78 20.46 21.81 -12.21
CA ALA A 78 21.77 21.19 -12.02
C ALA A 78 22.85 21.81 -12.97
N GLU A 79 24.13 21.71 -12.56
CA GLU A 79 25.28 22.00 -13.41
C GLU A 79 25.40 20.95 -14.52
N GLU A 80 26.16 21.29 -15.60
CA GLU A 80 26.14 20.55 -16.86
C GLU A 80 26.44 19.05 -16.73
N LEU A 81 27.43 18.65 -15.93
CA LEU A 81 27.78 17.24 -15.75
C LEU A 81 26.69 16.45 -15.03
N GLU A 82 26.08 17.03 -13.98
CA GLU A 82 25.00 16.42 -13.22
C GLU A 82 23.70 16.43 -14.02
N ARG A 83 23.45 17.49 -14.79
CA ARG A 83 22.30 17.59 -15.69
C ARG A 83 22.28 16.44 -16.69
N GLN A 84 23.44 16.15 -17.35
CA GLN A 84 23.49 15.06 -18.31
C GLN A 84 23.18 13.69 -17.64
N ARG A 85 23.70 13.45 -16.44
CA ARG A 85 23.40 12.22 -15.66
C ARG A 85 21.91 12.10 -15.33
N LEU A 86 21.30 13.19 -14.89
CA LEU A 86 19.87 13.21 -14.57
C LEU A 86 19.01 12.98 -15.82
N ILE A 87 19.38 13.53 -16.97
CA ILE A 87 18.69 13.28 -18.25
C ILE A 87 18.73 11.80 -18.61
N ASP A 88 19.88 11.15 -18.48
CA ASP A 88 20.03 9.71 -18.78
C ASP A 88 19.13 8.86 -17.85
N VAL A 89 19.04 9.24 -16.56
CA VAL A 89 18.15 8.58 -15.59
C VAL A 89 16.67 8.81 -15.94
N VAL A 90 16.29 10.02 -16.32
CA VAL A 90 14.93 10.35 -16.78
C VAL A 90 14.53 9.48 -17.96
N GLU A 91 15.37 9.38 -18.99
CA GLU A 91 15.08 8.55 -20.17
C GLU A 91 14.93 7.08 -19.81
N ALA A 92 15.82 6.54 -18.95
CA ALA A 92 15.75 5.18 -18.46
C ALA A 92 14.44 4.92 -17.68
N THR A 93 14.06 5.88 -16.82
CA THR A 93 12.84 5.79 -15.99
C THR A 93 11.57 5.81 -16.85
N VAL A 94 11.48 6.70 -17.84
CA VAL A 94 10.35 6.76 -18.79
C VAL A 94 10.25 5.45 -19.58
N LYS A 95 11.37 4.93 -20.07
CA LYS A 95 11.41 3.66 -20.80
C LYS A 95 10.96 2.50 -19.91
N TRP A 96 11.40 2.48 -18.64
CA TRP A 96 11.02 1.48 -17.67
C TRP A 96 9.53 1.57 -17.30
N ALA A 97 8.99 2.77 -17.07
CA ALA A 97 7.59 3.00 -16.80
C ALA A 97 6.68 2.37 -17.87
N LYS A 98 6.95 2.65 -19.15
CA LYS A 98 6.19 2.07 -20.27
C LYS A 98 6.27 0.54 -20.30
N ARG A 99 7.44 -0.04 -20.01
CA ARG A 99 7.61 -1.50 -19.96
C ARG A 99 6.92 -2.12 -18.75
N SER A 100 6.82 -1.39 -17.64
CA SER A 100 6.21 -1.84 -16.39
C SER A 100 4.70 -1.96 -16.47
N GLU A 101 4.03 -1.34 -17.44
CA GLU A 101 2.60 -1.51 -17.68
C GLU A 101 2.23 -2.88 -18.29
N GLY A 102 3.21 -3.65 -18.76
CA GLY A 102 2.96 -4.99 -19.31
C GLY A 102 2.48 -5.98 -18.25
N VAL A 103 1.55 -6.87 -18.63
CA VAL A 103 0.91 -7.86 -17.74
C VAL A 103 1.94 -8.68 -16.95
N ALA A 104 3.00 -9.15 -17.59
CA ALA A 104 4.04 -9.93 -16.93
C ALA A 104 4.72 -9.15 -15.79
N ARG A 105 4.98 -7.85 -15.97
CA ARG A 105 5.63 -7.01 -14.97
C ARG A 105 4.68 -6.60 -13.85
N ILE A 106 3.42 -6.33 -14.17
CA ILE A 106 2.39 -6.11 -13.15
C ILE A 106 2.27 -7.35 -12.25
N ASN A 107 2.20 -8.55 -12.84
CA ASN A 107 2.13 -9.80 -12.08
C ASN A 107 3.41 -10.04 -11.26
N ALA A 108 4.59 -9.77 -11.82
CA ALA A 108 5.86 -9.89 -11.09
C ALA A 108 5.91 -8.91 -9.90
N MET A 109 5.45 -7.66 -10.09
CA MET A 109 5.37 -6.67 -9.01
C MET A 109 4.46 -7.16 -7.87
N VAL A 110 3.26 -7.66 -8.20
CA VAL A 110 2.29 -8.20 -7.22
C VAL A 110 2.88 -9.41 -6.49
N GLU A 111 3.53 -10.32 -7.20
CA GLU A 111 4.13 -11.51 -6.60
C GLU A 111 5.27 -11.16 -5.65
N LEU A 112 6.17 -10.29 -6.06
CA LEU A 112 7.32 -9.86 -5.24
C LEU A 112 6.89 -9.02 -4.05
N ALA A 113 5.79 -8.26 -4.16
CA ALA A 113 5.27 -7.44 -3.09
C ALA A 113 4.75 -8.26 -1.90
N ARG A 114 4.32 -9.51 -2.10
CA ARG A 114 3.80 -10.39 -1.04
C ARG A 114 4.73 -10.52 0.18
N SER A 115 6.03 -10.41 -0.06
CA SER A 115 7.06 -10.60 0.97
C SER A 115 7.79 -9.31 1.35
N ARG A 116 7.30 -8.14 0.94
CA ARG A 116 7.91 -6.86 1.34
C ARG A 116 7.58 -6.51 2.78
N PRO A 117 8.49 -5.83 3.50
CA PRO A 117 8.23 -5.41 4.87
C PRO A 117 6.87 -4.71 5.02
N GLY A 118 6.12 -5.08 6.05
CA GLY A 118 4.80 -4.53 6.35
C GLY A 118 3.65 -5.11 5.52
N ILE A 119 3.91 -5.97 4.52
CA ILE A 119 2.87 -6.63 3.73
C ILE A 119 2.43 -7.98 4.32
N PRO A 120 3.34 -8.90 4.71
CA PRO A 120 2.93 -10.16 5.29
C PRO A 120 2.14 -9.99 6.58
N VAL A 121 1.11 -10.81 6.74
CA VAL A 121 0.35 -10.96 7.98
C VAL A 121 0.02 -12.44 8.20
N ARG A 122 -0.01 -12.86 9.46
CA ARG A 122 -0.41 -14.21 9.84
C ARG A 122 -1.88 -14.25 10.23
N PRO A 123 -2.58 -15.38 10.05
CA PRO A 123 -3.97 -15.52 10.49
C PRO A 123 -4.19 -15.14 11.96
N GLU A 124 -3.24 -15.50 12.82
CA GLU A 124 -3.33 -15.29 14.28
C GLU A 124 -3.20 -13.82 14.68
N GLU A 125 -2.67 -12.97 13.80
CA GLU A 125 -2.57 -11.53 14.02
C GLU A 125 -3.88 -10.81 13.70
N MET A 126 -4.72 -11.43 12.87
CA MET A 126 -6.02 -10.87 12.49
C MET A 126 -7.06 -11.14 13.60
N ASP A 127 -7.86 -10.13 13.91
CA ASP A 127 -8.89 -10.20 14.96
C ASP A 127 -8.33 -10.69 16.32
N SER A 128 -7.09 -10.37 16.64
CA SER A 128 -6.37 -10.95 17.80
C SER A 128 -6.74 -10.31 19.14
N ASP A 129 -7.21 -9.06 19.17
CA ASP A 129 -7.68 -8.43 20.40
C ASP A 129 -9.20 -8.69 20.59
N PRO A 130 -9.60 -9.55 21.55
CA PRO A 130 -11.00 -9.88 21.79
C PRO A 130 -11.80 -8.74 22.42
N TRP A 131 -11.14 -7.67 22.84
CA TRP A 131 -11.77 -6.51 23.45
C TRP A 131 -12.14 -5.41 22.46
N LEU A 132 -11.74 -5.54 21.20
CA LEU A 132 -12.11 -4.60 20.16
C LEU A 132 -13.34 -5.07 19.40
N PHE A 133 -14.39 -4.26 19.42
CA PHE A 133 -15.62 -4.51 18.67
C PHE A 133 -15.81 -3.45 17.60
N ASN A 134 -15.80 -3.88 16.34
CA ASN A 134 -15.82 -2.98 15.19
C ASN A 134 -17.27 -2.71 14.75
N ALA A 135 -17.75 -1.49 14.91
CA ALA A 135 -19.05 -0.98 14.47
C ALA A 135 -18.91 -0.06 13.26
N VAL A 136 -20.00 0.33 12.60
CA VAL A 136 -19.97 1.17 11.38
C VAL A 136 -19.31 2.53 11.62
N ASN A 137 -19.46 3.09 12.81
CA ASN A 137 -18.98 4.42 13.16
C ASN A 137 -17.68 4.43 13.98
N GLY A 138 -17.01 3.29 14.13
CA GLY A 138 -15.74 3.21 14.85
C GLY A 138 -15.51 1.85 15.51
N THR A 139 -14.40 1.71 16.19
CA THR A 139 -14.03 0.55 16.99
C THR A 139 -14.28 0.85 18.47
N ILE A 140 -15.00 -0.03 19.17
CA ILE A 140 -15.30 0.10 20.59
C ILE A 140 -14.27 -0.72 21.38
N ASP A 141 -13.60 -0.09 22.34
CA ASP A 141 -12.85 -0.84 23.35
C ASP A 141 -13.83 -1.31 24.44
N LEU A 142 -14.11 -2.60 24.47
CA LEU A 142 -15.06 -3.21 25.41
C LEU A 142 -14.59 -3.15 26.88
N ARG A 143 -13.32 -2.81 27.13
CA ARG A 143 -12.82 -2.60 28.51
C ARG A 143 -13.27 -1.28 29.08
N THR A 144 -13.40 -0.26 28.24
CA THR A 144 -13.73 1.11 28.65
C THR A 144 -15.12 1.56 28.18
N GLY A 145 -15.63 0.97 27.10
CA GLY A 145 -16.83 1.41 26.40
C GLY A 145 -16.60 2.58 25.44
N ASP A 146 -15.34 3.00 25.25
CA ASP A 146 -15.02 4.15 24.40
C ASP A 146 -15.09 3.78 22.93
N LEU A 147 -15.69 4.65 22.13
CA LEU A 147 -15.66 4.59 20.67
C LEU A 147 -14.43 5.36 20.15
N GLN A 148 -13.62 4.70 19.36
CA GLN A 148 -12.45 5.28 18.72
C GLN A 148 -12.54 5.15 17.18
N PRO A 149 -11.83 6.00 16.41
CA PRO A 149 -11.75 5.83 14.96
C PRO A 149 -11.22 4.46 14.57
N HIS A 150 -11.63 3.96 13.41
CA HIS A 150 -11.05 2.73 12.85
C HIS A 150 -9.55 2.89 12.62
N ASP A 151 -8.76 1.92 13.07
CA ASP A 151 -7.31 1.89 12.89
C ASP A 151 -6.90 0.61 12.11
N PRO A 152 -6.18 0.73 10.98
CA PRO A 152 -5.64 -0.44 10.28
C PRO A 152 -4.66 -1.27 11.13
N GLN A 153 -4.10 -0.70 12.21
CA GLN A 153 -3.20 -1.43 13.12
C GLN A 153 -3.94 -2.43 14.02
N ASP A 154 -5.23 -2.25 14.21
CA ASP A 154 -6.07 -3.19 14.98
C ASP A 154 -6.24 -4.54 14.27
N LEU A 155 -5.89 -4.63 12.98
CA LEU A 155 -5.95 -5.82 12.14
C LEU A 155 -7.33 -6.52 12.16
N ILE A 156 -8.41 -5.76 12.31
CA ILE A 156 -9.77 -6.28 12.39
C ILE A 156 -10.29 -6.61 10.98
N THR A 157 -10.87 -7.82 10.81
CA THR A 157 -11.50 -8.25 9.56
C THR A 157 -13.02 -8.17 9.59
N LYS A 158 -13.61 -8.09 10.77
CA LYS A 158 -15.06 -8.10 10.98
C LYS A 158 -15.60 -6.69 11.14
N LEU A 159 -16.84 -6.50 10.69
CA LEU A 159 -17.58 -5.25 10.89
C LEU A 159 -19.02 -5.58 11.20
N ALA A 160 -19.49 -5.19 12.38
CA ALA A 160 -20.89 -5.26 12.74
C ALA A 160 -21.64 -4.14 11.99
N PRO A 161 -22.74 -4.45 11.27
CA PRO A 161 -23.48 -3.47 10.47
C PRO A 161 -24.43 -2.63 11.34
N VAL A 162 -23.92 -2.15 12.48
CA VAL A 162 -24.66 -1.35 13.45
C VAL A 162 -23.83 -0.14 13.85
N GLN A 163 -24.50 0.95 14.20
CA GLN A 163 -23.86 2.09 14.84
C GLN A 163 -23.85 1.91 16.35
N TYR A 164 -22.76 2.26 16.98
CA TYR A 164 -22.67 2.36 18.41
C TYR A 164 -23.19 3.72 18.86
N ASP A 165 -24.14 3.71 19.80
CA ASP A 165 -24.67 4.91 20.46
C ASP A 165 -24.53 4.72 21.98
N PRO A 166 -23.64 5.46 22.65
CA PRO A 166 -23.43 5.37 24.09
C PRO A 166 -24.65 5.84 24.89
N GLU A 167 -25.55 6.62 24.29
CA GLU A 167 -26.76 7.16 24.93
C GLU A 167 -28.00 6.27 24.70
N ALA A 168 -27.87 5.17 23.94
CA ALA A 168 -28.97 4.28 23.65
C ALA A 168 -29.55 3.68 24.94
N ARG A 169 -30.84 3.84 25.11
CA ARG A 169 -31.59 3.27 26.25
C ARG A 169 -32.52 2.17 25.73
N TYR A 170 -32.60 1.09 26.49
CA TYR A 170 -33.56 0.00 26.25
C TYR A 170 -34.91 0.32 26.87
#